data_38133600baeefe13da6910c7bb476ff1
#
_entry.id   38133600baeefe13da6910c7bb476ff1
#
_cell.length_a   1.000
_cell.length_b   1.000
_cell.length_c   1.000
_cell.angle_alpha   90.00
_cell.angle_beta   90.00
_cell.angle_gamma   90.00
#
_symmetry.space_group_name_H-M   'P 1'
#
loop_
_entity.id
_entity.type
_entity.pdbx_description
1 polymer ?
#
loop_
_entity_poly.entity_id
_entity_poly.type
_entity_poly.pdbx_seq_one_letter_code
_entity_poly.pdbx_strand_id
1 'polypeptide(L)'
;NARKYTNAKLYFVIHDLESLRLFRDNKEFIREEVGILNGSDGLVGHNDKMNEWLKDNGVNVPIANLEIFDYDNPQEIQSGYPYDGSLCFAGNLKKADFLNRLDIKHQLFLMGPNPQNNYGECINYEGQYTPEEVPAHLNHSFGLVWDGKSVDKCDGVFGEYMRYNNPHKVSLYLSSGIPVIIWKDAALADFVEKNKVGIAVESLEDVDSILDELSSEQYNEIKSNTQVIAEKMRSGYYIKNAIRQLIH
;
A
#
# COMPACT_ATOMS: atom_id res chain seq x y z
N ASN A 1 -25.75 7.58 -15.45
CA ASN A 1 -27.10 8.17 -15.62
C ASN A 1 -28.11 7.79 -14.53
N ALA A 2 -27.68 7.29 -13.38
CA ALA A 2 -28.55 6.97 -12.25
C ALA A 2 -29.39 8.18 -11.79
N ARG A 3 -28.79 9.38 -11.79
CA ARG A 3 -29.48 10.64 -11.41
C ARG A 3 -30.71 11.01 -12.24
N LYS A 4 -30.87 10.42 -13.44
CA LYS A 4 -32.09 10.63 -14.25
C LYS A 4 -33.30 9.86 -13.70
N TYR A 5 -33.09 8.86 -12.85
CA TYR A 5 -34.12 7.93 -12.40
C TYR A 5 -34.28 7.90 -10.87
N THR A 6 -33.42 8.60 -10.12
CA THR A 6 -33.46 8.59 -8.65
C THR A 6 -32.89 9.88 -8.06
N ASN A 7 -33.39 10.26 -6.87
CA ASN A 7 -32.83 11.33 -6.04
C ASN A 7 -31.76 10.80 -5.04
N ALA A 8 -31.31 9.55 -5.20
CA ALA A 8 -30.29 8.97 -4.36
C ALA A 8 -28.96 9.75 -4.47
N LYS A 9 -28.28 9.88 -3.36
CA LYS A 9 -26.91 10.41 -3.33
C LYS A 9 -25.95 9.42 -3.95
N LEU A 10 -24.98 9.94 -4.71
CA LEU A 10 -23.96 9.16 -5.40
C LEU A 10 -22.59 9.51 -4.83
N TYR A 11 -21.93 8.54 -4.22
CA TYR A 11 -20.58 8.68 -3.72
C TYR A 11 -19.64 7.74 -4.46
N PHE A 12 -18.42 8.18 -4.75
CA PHE A 12 -17.38 7.32 -5.32
C PHE A 12 -16.32 7.00 -4.28
N VAL A 13 -15.89 5.75 -4.24
CA VAL A 13 -14.66 5.32 -3.57
C VAL A 13 -13.62 5.13 -4.65
N ILE A 14 -12.55 5.92 -4.60
CA ILE A 14 -11.46 5.84 -5.57
C ILE A 14 -10.63 4.60 -5.26
N HIS A 15 -10.42 3.73 -6.25
CA HIS A 15 -9.49 2.60 -6.17
C HIS A 15 -8.19 2.88 -6.92
N ASP A 16 -8.29 3.49 -8.10
CA ASP A 16 -7.18 4.00 -8.87
C ASP A 16 -7.59 5.31 -9.53
N LEU A 17 -6.64 6.20 -9.75
CA LEU A 17 -6.82 7.45 -10.44
C LEU A 17 -5.91 7.44 -11.68
N GLU A 18 -6.51 7.22 -12.85
CA GLU A 18 -5.74 7.04 -14.08
C GLU A 18 -5.00 8.30 -14.51
N SER A 19 -5.54 9.46 -14.20
CA SER A 19 -4.86 10.75 -14.37
C SER A 19 -3.55 10.85 -13.61
N LEU A 20 -3.42 10.20 -12.46
CA LEU A 20 -2.16 10.15 -11.72
C LEU A 20 -1.27 8.99 -12.13
N ARG A 21 -1.88 7.88 -12.58
CA ARG A 21 -1.17 6.63 -12.85
C ARG A 21 -0.60 6.56 -14.27
N LEU A 22 -1.45 6.73 -15.30
CA LEU A 22 -1.07 6.50 -16.69
C LEU A 22 -1.11 7.76 -17.55
N PHE A 23 -1.92 8.75 -17.20
CA PHE A 23 -2.20 9.94 -18.03
C PHE A 23 -1.81 11.25 -17.34
N ARG A 24 -0.75 11.23 -16.53
CA ARG A 24 -0.29 12.33 -15.68
C ARG A 24 -0.07 13.64 -16.43
N ASP A 25 0.43 13.57 -17.67
CA ASP A 25 0.71 14.74 -18.49
C ASP A 25 -0.42 15.07 -19.48
N ASN A 26 -1.51 14.31 -19.47
CA ASN A 26 -2.63 14.49 -20.37
C ASN A 26 -3.72 15.37 -19.73
N LYS A 27 -3.64 16.68 -19.97
CA LYS A 27 -4.58 17.66 -19.40
C LYS A 27 -6.04 17.45 -19.82
N GLU A 28 -6.29 16.88 -20.99
CA GLU A 28 -7.65 16.59 -21.46
C GLU A 28 -8.24 15.43 -20.65
N PHE A 29 -7.49 14.33 -20.52
CA PHE A 29 -7.88 13.20 -19.72
C PHE A 29 -8.12 13.57 -18.24
N ILE A 30 -7.21 14.35 -17.65
CA ILE A 30 -7.38 14.87 -16.28
C ILE A 30 -8.71 15.63 -16.15
N ARG A 31 -9.00 16.51 -17.10
CA ARG A 31 -10.24 17.30 -17.07
C ARG A 31 -11.50 16.43 -17.20
N GLU A 32 -11.46 15.40 -18.04
CA GLU A 32 -12.57 14.45 -18.20
C GLU A 32 -12.78 13.64 -16.93
N GLU A 33 -11.71 13.07 -16.34
CA GLU A 33 -11.80 12.28 -15.11
C GLU A 33 -12.33 13.14 -13.94
N VAL A 34 -11.79 14.34 -13.76
CA VAL A 34 -12.26 15.32 -12.77
C VAL A 34 -13.73 15.69 -13.03
N GLY A 35 -14.14 15.86 -14.29
CA GLY A 35 -15.54 16.12 -14.66
C GLY A 35 -16.47 14.97 -14.24
N ILE A 36 -16.04 13.73 -14.38
CA ILE A 36 -16.80 12.54 -13.91
C ILE A 36 -16.92 12.56 -12.37
N LEU A 37 -15.82 12.82 -11.66
CA LEU A 37 -15.78 12.86 -10.21
C LEU A 37 -16.69 13.97 -9.66
N ASN A 38 -16.68 15.16 -10.26
CA ASN A 38 -17.57 16.27 -9.88
C ASN A 38 -19.05 15.99 -10.17
N GLY A 39 -19.35 14.94 -10.92
CA GLY A 39 -20.73 14.44 -11.10
C GLY A 39 -21.29 13.69 -9.89
N SER A 40 -20.50 13.45 -8.84
CA SER A 40 -20.94 12.79 -7.60
C SER A 40 -21.42 13.76 -6.54
N ASP A 41 -21.86 13.25 -5.39
CA ASP A 41 -22.19 14.05 -4.19
C ASP A 41 -21.02 14.06 -3.20
N GLY A 42 -19.97 13.30 -3.46
CA GLY A 42 -18.72 13.26 -2.70
C GLY A 42 -17.87 12.06 -3.05
N LEU A 43 -16.62 12.11 -2.62
CA LEU A 43 -15.58 11.14 -2.90
C LEU A 43 -14.95 10.62 -1.61
N VAL A 44 -14.51 9.36 -1.64
CA VAL A 44 -13.52 8.84 -0.70
C VAL A 44 -12.21 8.70 -1.47
N GLY A 45 -11.25 9.58 -1.17
CA GLY A 45 -9.90 9.51 -1.72
C GLY A 45 -8.96 8.74 -0.81
N HIS A 46 -7.80 8.37 -1.32
CA HIS A 46 -6.90 7.45 -0.62
C HIS A 46 -6.28 8.06 0.65
N ASN A 47 -5.71 9.26 0.53
CA ASN A 47 -4.91 9.93 1.54
C ASN A 47 -4.86 11.43 1.25
N ASP A 48 -4.22 12.20 2.11
CA ASP A 48 -4.15 13.66 1.98
C ASP A 48 -3.45 14.09 0.68
N LYS A 49 -2.37 13.42 0.25
CA LYS A 49 -1.64 13.77 -0.98
C LYS A 49 -2.48 13.58 -2.24
N MET A 50 -3.24 12.49 -2.34
CA MET A 50 -4.19 12.31 -3.45
C MET A 50 -5.33 13.33 -3.37
N ASN A 51 -5.86 13.59 -2.17
CA ASN A 51 -6.97 14.51 -1.97
C ASN A 51 -6.57 15.96 -2.30
N GLU A 52 -5.37 16.38 -1.98
CA GLU A 52 -4.80 17.68 -2.38
C GLU A 52 -4.69 17.77 -3.91
N TRP A 53 -4.09 16.76 -4.55
CA TRP A 53 -3.99 16.73 -6.00
C TRP A 53 -5.37 16.84 -6.68
N LEU A 54 -6.38 16.13 -6.18
CA LEU A 54 -7.75 16.21 -6.71
C LEU A 54 -8.32 17.63 -6.62
N LYS A 55 -8.14 18.30 -5.48
CA LYS A 55 -8.59 19.69 -5.28
C LYS A 55 -7.85 20.66 -6.22
N ASP A 56 -6.53 20.51 -6.34
CA ASP A 56 -5.69 21.34 -7.20
C ASP A 56 -6.04 21.19 -8.69
N ASN A 57 -6.58 20.05 -9.09
CA ASN A 57 -7.04 19.79 -10.46
C ASN A 57 -8.54 20.04 -10.67
N GLY A 58 -9.23 20.65 -9.70
CA GLY A 58 -10.58 21.18 -9.89
C GLY A 58 -11.71 20.27 -9.40
N VAL A 59 -11.43 19.27 -8.58
CA VAL A 59 -12.48 18.54 -7.82
C VAL A 59 -13.06 19.49 -6.78
N ASN A 60 -14.38 19.71 -6.85
CA ASN A 60 -15.11 20.68 -6.03
C ASN A 60 -16.20 20.06 -5.15
N VAL A 61 -16.36 18.74 -5.17
CA VAL A 61 -17.24 17.99 -4.25
C VAL A 61 -16.51 17.64 -2.96
N PRO A 62 -17.22 17.37 -1.85
CA PRO A 62 -16.59 16.91 -0.62
C PRO A 62 -15.73 15.66 -0.83
N ILE A 63 -14.53 15.64 -0.23
CA ILE A 63 -13.62 14.50 -0.28
C ILE A 63 -13.33 14.07 1.16
N ALA A 64 -13.68 12.82 1.50
CA ALA A 64 -13.26 12.16 2.73
C ALA A 64 -11.92 11.45 2.54
N ASN A 65 -11.08 11.45 3.57
CA ASN A 65 -9.82 10.71 3.58
C ASN A 65 -10.05 9.27 4.05
N LEU A 66 -9.66 8.29 3.22
CA LEU A 66 -9.71 6.88 3.58
C LEU A 66 -8.61 6.50 4.59
N GLU A 67 -7.49 7.18 4.56
CA GLU A 67 -6.24 6.90 5.27
C GLU A 67 -5.53 5.63 4.77
N ILE A 68 -6.19 4.48 4.83
CA ILE A 68 -5.70 3.19 4.31
C ILE A 68 -6.90 2.32 3.90
N PHE A 69 -6.72 1.44 2.92
CA PHE A 69 -7.76 0.47 2.57
C PHE A 69 -7.94 -0.57 3.69
N ASP A 70 -9.19 -0.80 4.07
CA ASP A 70 -9.55 -1.98 4.84
C ASP A 70 -9.27 -3.27 4.03
N TYR A 71 -9.07 -4.38 4.70
CA TYR A 71 -8.75 -5.65 4.06
C TYR A 71 -9.47 -6.80 4.78
N ASP A 72 -10.34 -7.49 4.04
CA ASP A 72 -11.03 -8.69 4.52
C ASP A 72 -10.08 -9.90 4.46
N ASN A 73 -9.32 -10.07 5.54
CA ASN A 73 -8.35 -11.15 5.65
C ASN A 73 -8.94 -12.32 6.44
N PRO A 74 -9.14 -13.50 5.81
CA PRO A 74 -9.77 -14.65 6.45
C PRO A 74 -8.84 -15.40 7.41
N GLN A 75 -7.53 -15.15 7.36
CA GLN A 75 -6.54 -15.84 8.20
C GLN A 75 -6.45 -15.20 9.59
N GLU A 76 -5.96 -15.93 10.57
CA GLU A 76 -5.65 -15.36 11.89
C GLU A 76 -4.55 -14.30 11.78
N ILE A 77 -4.58 -13.32 12.67
CA ILE A 77 -3.51 -12.31 12.75
C ILE A 77 -2.24 -13.01 13.23
N GLN A 78 -1.16 -12.86 12.49
CA GLN A 78 0.13 -13.44 12.83
C GLN A 78 0.65 -12.87 14.16
N SER A 79 0.71 -13.74 15.17
CA SER A 79 1.23 -13.40 16.49
C SER A 79 2.29 -14.42 16.90
N GLY A 80 3.30 -13.97 17.64
CA GLY A 80 4.25 -14.89 18.31
C GLY A 80 5.42 -15.38 17.46
N TYR A 81 5.63 -14.90 16.23
CA TYR A 81 6.87 -15.18 15.51
C TYR A 81 8.00 -14.29 16.05
N PRO A 82 9.15 -14.89 16.43
CA PRO A 82 10.31 -14.11 16.84
C PRO A 82 10.83 -13.28 15.67
N TYR A 83 11.47 -12.15 15.99
CA TYR A 83 12.17 -11.36 15.00
C TYR A 83 13.35 -12.13 14.43
N ASP A 84 13.38 -12.32 13.14
CA ASP A 84 14.44 -13.00 12.38
C ASP A 84 14.99 -12.15 11.22
N GLY A 85 14.48 -10.90 11.03
CA GLY A 85 14.87 -10.01 9.95
C GLY A 85 14.38 -10.43 8.57
N SER A 86 13.55 -11.47 8.45
CA SER A 86 13.05 -11.93 7.15
C SER A 86 12.08 -10.93 6.52
N LEU A 87 12.09 -10.87 5.19
CA LEU A 87 11.23 -10.01 4.38
C LEU A 87 10.34 -10.84 3.48
N CYS A 88 9.16 -10.34 3.14
CA CYS A 88 8.35 -10.89 2.06
C CYS A 88 7.93 -9.82 1.04
N PHE A 89 7.77 -10.22 -0.20
CA PHE A 89 7.22 -9.40 -1.28
C PHE A 89 6.16 -10.19 -2.02
N ALA A 90 4.90 -9.74 -1.94
CA ALA A 90 3.77 -10.35 -2.64
C ALA A 90 3.27 -9.42 -3.75
N GLY A 91 3.23 -9.91 -4.98
CA GLY A 91 2.76 -9.13 -6.13
C GLY A 91 3.21 -9.67 -7.48
N ASN A 92 2.90 -8.94 -8.55
CA ASN A 92 3.36 -9.29 -9.89
C ASN A 92 4.85 -8.99 -10.06
N LEU A 93 5.66 -10.03 -10.06
CA LEU A 93 7.13 -9.95 -10.09
C LEU A 93 7.68 -9.33 -11.39
N LYS A 94 6.92 -9.37 -12.49
CA LYS A 94 7.30 -8.70 -13.75
C LYS A 94 7.37 -7.16 -13.60
N LYS A 95 6.66 -6.58 -12.63
CA LYS A 95 6.67 -5.13 -12.38
C LYS A 95 7.73 -4.70 -11.36
N ALA A 96 8.42 -5.66 -10.74
CA ALA A 96 9.36 -5.45 -9.66
C ALA A 96 10.81 -5.67 -10.15
N ASP A 97 11.22 -4.91 -11.18
CA ASP A 97 12.56 -5.03 -11.77
C ASP A 97 13.69 -4.72 -10.77
N PHE A 98 13.40 -3.96 -9.71
CA PHE A 98 14.35 -3.69 -8.63
C PHE A 98 14.87 -4.97 -7.97
N LEU A 99 14.07 -6.05 -7.94
CA LEU A 99 14.46 -7.33 -7.35
C LEU A 99 15.70 -7.96 -8.02
N ASN A 100 15.95 -7.68 -9.32
CA ASN A 100 17.11 -8.15 -10.02
C ASN A 100 18.39 -7.37 -9.71
N ARG A 101 18.25 -6.23 -9.03
CA ARG A 101 19.34 -5.32 -8.68
C ARG A 101 19.55 -5.24 -7.17
N LEU A 102 18.62 -5.84 -6.43
CA LEU A 102 18.65 -5.83 -4.98
C LEU A 102 19.76 -6.78 -4.49
N ASP A 103 20.73 -6.20 -3.82
CA ASP A 103 21.77 -6.89 -3.08
C ASP A 103 21.44 -6.76 -1.59
N ILE A 104 20.95 -7.84 -1.00
CA ILE A 104 20.47 -7.90 0.37
C ILE A 104 21.02 -9.15 1.06
N LYS A 105 21.35 -9.02 2.35
CA LYS A 105 21.87 -10.13 3.18
C LYS A 105 20.75 -10.85 3.92
N HIS A 106 19.67 -10.12 4.26
CA HIS A 106 18.49 -10.71 4.88
C HIS A 106 17.68 -11.53 3.87
N GLN A 107 17.02 -12.57 4.35
CA GLN A 107 16.20 -13.43 3.48
C GLN A 107 14.97 -12.67 2.99
N LEU A 108 14.76 -12.64 1.68
CA LEU A 108 13.57 -12.07 1.04
C LEU A 108 12.80 -13.18 0.32
N PHE A 109 11.53 -13.34 0.66
CA PHE A 109 10.64 -14.35 0.11
C PHE A 109 9.65 -13.72 -0.87
N LEU A 110 9.65 -14.21 -2.11
CA LEU A 110 8.83 -13.67 -3.20
C LEU A 110 7.62 -14.55 -3.46
N MET A 111 6.46 -13.94 -3.55
CA MET A 111 5.19 -14.60 -3.88
C MET A 111 4.50 -13.87 -5.02
N GLY A 112 4.13 -14.61 -6.08
CA GLY A 112 3.34 -14.05 -7.15
C GLY A 112 3.70 -14.52 -8.55
N PRO A 113 2.95 -14.07 -9.57
CA PRO A 113 3.15 -14.46 -10.94
C PRO A 113 4.40 -13.82 -11.55
N ASN A 114 4.88 -14.46 -12.63
CA ASN A 114 5.97 -14.01 -13.48
C ASN A 114 7.32 -13.83 -12.76
N PRO A 115 7.83 -14.87 -12.04
CA PRO A 115 9.15 -14.81 -11.44
C PRO A 115 10.22 -14.67 -12.53
N GLN A 116 11.33 -14.03 -12.18
CA GLN A 116 12.51 -13.91 -13.03
C GLN A 116 13.56 -14.92 -12.60
N ASN A 117 14.58 -15.15 -13.44
CA ASN A 117 15.52 -16.24 -13.23
C ASN A 117 16.84 -15.81 -12.53
N ASN A 118 17.01 -14.53 -12.23
CA ASN A 118 18.29 -13.97 -11.81
C ASN A 118 18.19 -13.17 -10.51
N TYR A 119 17.58 -13.76 -9.49
CA TYR A 119 17.56 -13.13 -8.17
C TYR A 119 18.88 -13.38 -7.41
N GLY A 120 19.22 -12.49 -6.47
CA GLY A 120 20.34 -12.66 -5.55
C GLY A 120 20.19 -13.89 -4.66
N GLU A 121 21.29 -14.34 -4.03
CA GLU A 121 21.34 -15.58 -3.24
C GLU A 121 20.37 -15.60 -2.04
N CYS A 122 20.06 -14.42 -1.46
CA CYS A 122 19.15 -14.31 -0.33
C CYS A 122 17.68 -14.11 -0.74
N ILE A 123 17.36 -14.19 -2.04
CA ILE A 123 16.00 -14.00 -2.57
C ILE A 123 15.42 -15.35 -2.99
N ASN A 124 14.33 -15.76 -2.35
CA ASN A 124 13.71 -17.06 -2.49
C ASN A 124 12.31 -16.91 -3.12
N TYR A 125 12.02 -17.66 -4.17
CA TYR A 125 10.68 -17.70 -4.76
C TYR A 125 9.86 -18.82 -4.12
N GLU A 126 8.74 -18.49 -3.51
CA GLU A 126 7.85 -19.44 -2.83
C GLU A 126 6.63 -19.87 -3.65
N GLY A 127 6.43 -19.27 -4.81
CA GLY A 127 5.33 -19.66 -5.68
C GLY A 127 4.30 -18.55 -5.92
N GLN A 128 3.22 -18.95 -6.58
CA GLN A 128 2.07 -18.08 -6.86
C GLN A 128 0.86 -18.59 -6.13
N TYR A 129 0.19 -17.70 -5.40
CA TYR A 129 -1.02 -17.95 -4.65
C TYR A 129 -2.13 -16.99 -5.08
N THR A 130 -3.38 -17.37 -4.86
CA THR A 130 -4.52 -16.45 -5.04
C THR A 130 -4.51 -15.38 -3.95
N PRO A 131 -5.19 -14.23 -4.14
CA PRO A 131 -5.27 -13.20 -3.11
C PRO A 131 -5.78 -13.70 -1.75
N GLU A 132 -6.67 -14.69 -1.75
CA GLU A 132 -7.24 -15.31 -0.56
C GLU A 132 -6.26 -16.25 0.15
N GLU A 133 -5.33 -16.84 -0.62
CA GLU A 133 -4.34 -17.79 -0.09
C GLU A 133 -3.08 -17.08 0.42
N VAL A 134 -2.64 -16.00 -0.25
CA VAL A 134 -1.40 -15.26 0.10
C VAL A 134 -1.28 -15.01 1.60
N PRO A 135 -2.32 -14.55 2.33
CA PRO A 135 -2.18 -14.27 3.76
C PRO A 135 -1.74 -15.46 4.61
N ALA A 136 -2.06 -16.70 4.20
CA ALA A 136 -1.66 -17.92 4.91
C ALA A 136 -0.16 -18.24 4.77
N HIS A 137 0.51 -17.65 3.77
CA HIS A 137 1.94 -17.84 3.48
C HIS A 137 2.82 -16.69 4.01
N LEU A 138 2.22 -15.66 4.60
CA LEU A 138 2.94 -14.50 5.11
C LEU A 138 3.42 -14.76 6.55
N ASN A 139 4.60 -15.36 6.72
CA ASN A 139 5.19 -15.73 8.02
C ASN A 139 6.56 -15.06 8.21
N HIS A 140 6.67 -13.76 7.91
CA HIS A 140 7.92 -13.03 7.84
C HIS A 140 7.91 -11.83 8.78
N SER A 141 9.09 -11.30 9.11
CA SER A 141 9.21 -10.14 9.98
C SER A 141 8.62 -8.88 9.35
N PHE A 142 8.86 -8.62 8.06
CA PHE A 142 8.35 -7.44 7.37
C PHE A 142 7.84 -7.75 5.97
N GLY A 143 6.80 -7.00 5.54
CA GLY A 143 6.37 -6.93 4.15
C GLY A 143 7.02 -5.76 3.41
N LEU A 144 7.68 -6.03 2.28
CA LEU A 144 8.34 -5.02 1.47
C LEU A 144 7.33 -4.33 0.53
N VAL A 145 7.26 -3.01 0.60
CA VAL A 145 6.39 -2.16 -0.23
C VAL A 145 7.25 -1.26 -1.10
N TRP A 146 7.51 -1.73 -2.32
CA TRP A 146 8.35 -1.06 -3.29
C TRP A 146 7.85 -1.31 -4.69
N ASP A 147 8.04 -0.34 -5.60
CA ASP A 147 7.69 -0.47 -7.02
C ASP A 147 8.71 0.26 -7.89
N GLY A 148 8.96 -0.26 -9.10
CA GLY A 148 9.87 0.35 -10.06
C GLY A 148 11.09 -0.52 -10.39
N LYS A 149 12.13 0.14 -10.90
CA LYS A 149 13.36 -0.54 -11.37
C LYS A 149 14.57 -0.30 -10.48
N SER A 150 14.55 0.78 -9.70
CA SER A 150 15.65 1.22 -8.88
C SER A 150 15.54 0.71 -7.45
N VAL A 151 16.68 0.53 -6.80
CA VAL A 151 16.77 0.19 -5.37
C VAL A 151 16.87 1.44 -4.50
N ASP A 152 17.32 2.57 -5.05
CA ASP A 152 17.50 3.85 -4.37
C ASP A 152 16.20 4.67 -4.26
N LYS A 153 15.19 4.36 -5.06
CA LYS A 153 13.87 5.01 -5.04
C LYS A 153 12.83 4.20 -5.80
N CYS A 154 11.55 4.43 -5.49
CA CYS A 154 10.48 3.97 -6.36
C CYS A 154 10.39 4.87 -7.61
N ASP A 155 10.53 4.28 -8.80
CA ASP A 155 10.59 5.00 -10.07
C ASP A 155 9.62 4.44 -11.12
N GLY A 156 9.57 5.13 -12.27
CA GLY A 156 8.64 4.79 -13.35
C GLY A 156 7.18 5.05 -12.98
N VAL A 157 6.27 4.63 -13.84
CA VAL A 157 4.83 4.94 -13.71
C VAL A 157 4.25 4.48 -12.37
N PHE A 158 4.55 3.26 -11.96
CA PHE A 158 4.00 2.69 -10.73
C PHE A 158 4.71 3.19 -9.48
N GLY A 159 6.04 3.38 -9.53
CA GLY A 159 6.81 3.93 -8.42
C GLY A 159 6.43 5.38 -8.12
N GLU A 160 6.31 6.22 -9.14
CA GLU A 160 5.85 7.60 -8.99
C GLU A 160 4.40 7.69 -8.49
N TYR A 161 3.54 6.72 -8.86
CA TYR A 161 2.17 6.67 -8.37
C TYR A 161 2.09 6.40 -6.86
N MET A 162 3.10 5.73 -6.26
CA MET A 162 3.16 5.52 -4.82
C MET A 162 3.18 6.82 -4.00
N ARG A 163 3.58 7.95 -4.60
CA ARG A 163 3.51 9.27 -3.96
C ARG A 163 2.08 9.73 -3.66
N TYR A 164 1.08 9.05 -4.23
CA TYR A 164 -0.33 9.46 -4.16
C TYR A 164 -1.27 8.35 -3.74
N ASN A 165 -0.97 7.09 -4.07
CA ASN A 165 -1.91 5.99 -3.85
C ASN A 165 -1.70 5.28 -2.51
N ASN A 166 -2.68 4.44 -2.16
CA ASN A 166 -2.59 3.47 -1.08
C ASN A 166 -2.39 2.08 -1.70
N PRO A 167 -1.14 1.58 -1.81
CA PRO A 167 -0.89 0.26 -2.38
C PRO A 167 -1.57 -0.84 -1.55
N HIS A 168 -2.33 -1.73 -2.19
CA HIS A 168 -3.00 -2.85 -1.52
C HIS A 168 -2.05 -3.80 -0.79
N LYS A 169 -0.77 -3.84 -1.17
CA LYS A 169 0.27 -4.61 -0.45
C LYS A 169 0.38 -4.18 1.02
N VAL A 170 0.31 -2.87 1.31
CA VAL A 170 0.34 -2.38 2.69
C VAL A 170 -0.82 -2.96 3.48
N SER A 171 -2.03 -2.92 2.89
CA SER A 171 -3.23 -3.46 3.53
C SER A 171 -3.14 -4.98 3.74
N LEU A 172 -2.62 -5.71 2.75
CA LEU A 172 -2.37 -7.14 2.86
C LEU A 172 -1.45 -7.47 4.04
N TYR A 173 -0.29 -6.83 4.13
CA TYR A 173 0.69 -7.12 5.18
C TYR A 173 0.17 -6.71 6.56
N LEU A 174 -0.29 -5.48 6.71
CA LEU A 174 -0.77 -4.99 7.99
C LEU A 174 -1.98 -5.79 8.50
N SER A 175 -2.93 -6.15 7.62
CA SER A 175 -4.08 -7.00 8.01
C SER A 175 -3.68 -8.41 8.41
N SER A 176 -2.54 -8.90 7.93
CA SER A 176 -1.93 -10.18 8.35
C SER A 176 -1.15 -10.05 9.67
N GLY A 177 -1.03 -8.85 10.22
CA GLY A 177 -0.23 -8.57 11.41
C GLY A 177 1.27 -8.44 11.10
N ILE A 178 1.67 -8.19 9.87
CA ILE A 178 3.06 -8.04 9.44
C ILE A 178 3.37 -6.56 9.24
N PRO A 179 4.34 -5.99 9.96
CA PRO A 179 4.84 -4.65 9.74
C PRO A 179 5.40 -4.48 8.32
N VAL A 180 5.52 -3.23 7.86
CA VAL A 180 5.99 -2.96 6.50
C VAL A 180 7.32 -2.19 6.48
N ILE A 181 8.13 -2.46 5.44
CA ILE A 181 9.18 -1.55 4.99
C ILE A 181 8.66 -0.87 3.73
N ILE A 182 8.63 0.46 3.74
CA ILE A 182 8.03 1.26 2.67
C ILE A 182 8.97 2.38 2.24
N TRP A 183 8.89 2.77 0.96
CA TRP A 183 9.60 3.95 0.47
C TRP A 183 9.14 5.22 1.21
N LYS A 184 10.11 6.03 1.65
CA LYS A 184 9.86 7.23 2.46
C LYS A 184 8.96 8.27 1.77
N ASP A 185 9.09 8.42 0.45
CA ASP A 185 8.27 9.35 -0.32
C ASP A 185 6.92 8.80 -0.74
N ALA A 186 6.59 7.56 -0.41
CA ALA A 186 5.25 7.01 -0.62
C ALA A 186 4.20 7.75 0.24
N ALA A 187 3.00 7.94 -0.29
CA ALA A 187 1.94 8.63 0.45
C ALA A 187 1.55 7.94 1.75
N LEU A 188 1.68 6.60 1.81
CA LEU A 188 1.42 5.84 3.04
C LEU A 188 2.58 5.81 4.04
N ALA A 189 3.76 6.37 3.71
CA ALA A 189 4.86 6.43 4.66
C ALA A 189 4.47 7.21 5.93
N ASP A 190 3.77 8.33 5.77
CA ASP A 190 3.26 9.12 6.90
C ASP A 190 2.32 8.31 7.82
N PHE A 191 1.45 7.46 7.24
CA PHE A 191 0.58 6.56 8.00
C PHE A 191 1.37 5.50 8.75
N VAL A 192 2.37 4.90 8.10
CA VAL A 192 3.24 3.85 8.69
C VAL A 192 4.02 4.40 9.87
N GLU A 193 4.64 5.58 9.74
CA GLU A 193 5.42 6.22 10.81
C GLU A 193 4.53 6.69 11.97
N LYS A 194 3.42 7.37 11.66
CA LYS A 194 2.47 7.87 12.66
C LYS A 194 1.91 6.77 13.54
N ASN A 195 1.59 5.63 12.94
CA ASN A 195 1.03 4.47 13.66
C ASN A 195 2.12 3.52 14.18
N LYS A 196 3.39 3.76 13.85
CA LYS A 196 4.53 2.89 14.19
C LYS A 196 4.28 1.42 13.79
N VAL A 197 3.87 1.20 12.54
CA VAL A 197 3.54 -0.13 12.01
C VAL A 197 4.52 -0.60 10.92
N GLY A 198 5.70 0.01 10.89
CA GLY A 198 6.75 -0.30 9.95
C GLY A 198 7.84 0.74 9.95
N ILE A 199 8.67 0.71 8.92
CA ILE A 199 9.85 1.56 8.76
C ILE A 199 9.81 2.19 7.37
N ALA A 200 9.95 3.51 7.28
CA ALA A 200 10.12 4.23 6.03
C ALA A 200 11.61 4.35 5.70
N VAL A 201 12.01 3.93 4.47
CA VAL A 201 13.40 3.94 4.02
C VAL A 201 13.57 4.81 2.78
N GLU A 202 14.72 5.48 2.66
CA GLU A 202 15.06 6.24 1.46
C GLU A 202 15.44 5.31 0.31
N SER A 203 16.27 4.31 0.60
CA SER A 203 16.79 3.32 -0.32
C SER A 203 16.65 1.91 0.24
N LEU A 204 16.51 0.92 -0.64
CA LEU A 204 16.60 -0.49 -0.24
C LEU A 204 18.03 -0.90 0.16
N GLU A 205 19.04 -0.12 -0.21
CA GLU A 205 20.42 -0.32 0.22
C GLU A 205 20.60 -0.13 1.73
N ASP A 206 19.70 0.62 2.38
CA ASP A 206 19.74 0.88 3.83
C ASP A 206 19.10 -0.26 4.66
N VAL A 207 18.36 -1.17 4.02
CA VAL A 207 17.49 -2.15 4.70
C VAL A 207 18.30 -3.08 5.60
N ASP A 208 19.42 -3.61 5.12
CA ASP A 208 20.25 -4.53 5.92
C ASP A 208 20.74 -3.87 7.22
N SER A 209 21.26 -2.65 7.13
CA SER A 209 21.74 -1.93 8.32
C SER A 209 20.62 -1.62 9.31
N ILE A 210 19.45 -1.24 8.80
CA ILE A 210 18.27 -0.96 9.63
C ILE A 210 17.79 -2.23 10.36
N LEU A 211 17.76 -3.36 9.67
CA LEU A 211 17.33 -4.62 10.26
C LEU A 211 18.35 -5.18 11.26
N ASP A 212 19.66 -5.01 10.99
CA ASP A 212 20.73 -5.42 11.89
C ASP A 212 20.74 -4.61 13.21
N GLU A 213 20.34 -3.33 13.15
CA GLU A 213 20.27 -2.43 14.31
C GLU A 213 18.97 -2.55 15.11
N LEU A 214 17.93 -3.19 14.54
CA LEU A 214 16.62 -3.29 15.16
C LEU A 214 16.61 -4.31 16.30
N SER A 215 16.38 -3.85 17.52
CA SER A 215 16.26 -4.77 18.66
C SER A 215 14.94 -5.54 18.64
N SER A 216 14.92 -6.70 19.29
CA SER A 216 13.70 -7.49 19.46
C SER A 216 12.59 -6.72 20.19
N GLU A 217 12.95 -5.84 21.12
CA GLU A 217 11.99 -4.99 21.85
C GLU A 217 11.35 -3.97 20.93
N GLN A 218 12.14 -3.32 20.09
CA GLN A 218 11.64 -2.35 19.09
C GLN A 218 10.73 -3.04 18.06
N TYR A 219 11.15 -4.22 17.57
CA TYR A 219 10.31 -5.00 16.67
C TYR A 219 8.98 -5.39 17.31
N ASN A 220 8.98 -5.84 18.59
CA ASN A 220 7.77 -6.21 19.31
C ASN A 220 6.82 -5.01 19.51
N GLU A 221 7.34 -3.79 19.71
CA GLU A 221 6.50 -2.58 19.73
C GLU A 221 5.82 -2.38 18.38
N ILE A 222 6.57 -2.42 17.27
CA ILE A 222 6.04 -2.29 15.91
C ILE A 222 4.98 -3.38 15.64
N LYS A 223 5.27 -4.61 15.99
CA LYS A 223 4.37 -5.76 15.83
C LYS A 223 3.06 -5.59 16.59
N SER A 224 3.13 -5.13 17.84
CA SER A 224 1.94 -4.87 18.67
C SER A 224 1.05 -3.77 18.07
N ASN A 225 1.66 -2.70 17.58
CA ASN A 225 0.93 -1.63 16.89
C ASN A 225 0.27 -2.15 15.60
N THR A 226 0.98 -3.00 14.87
CA THR A 226 0.45 -3.61 13.63
C THR A 226 -0.78 -4.47 13.91
N GLN A 227 -0.82 -5.22 15.01
CA GLN A 227 -2.00 -5.99 15.42
C GLN A 227 -3.23 -5.10 15.66
N VAL A 228 -3.05 -3.96 16.33
CA VAL A 228 -4.13 -2.99 16.55
C VAL A 228 -4.68 -2.45 15.23
N ILE A 229 -3.80 -2.14 14.28
CA ILE A 229 -4.22 -1.69 12.94
C ILE A 229 -4.89 -2.81 12.15
N ALA A 230 -4.39 -4.05 12.24
CA ALA A 230 -4.98 -5.23 11.61
C ALA A 230 -6.45 -5.42 12.04
N GLU A 231 -6.75 -5.34 13.34
CA GLU A 231 -8.11 -5.44 13.86
C GLU A 231 -9.04 -4.34 13.30
N LYS A 232 -8.55 -3.10 13.25
CA LYS A 232 -9.30 -1.99 12.65
C LYS A 232 -9.61 -2.27 11.19
N MET A 233 -8.59 -2.65 10.39
CA MET A 233 -8.75 -2.92 8.96
C MET A 233 -9.76 -4.03 8.69
N ARG A 234 -9.66 -5.14 9.41
CA ARG A 234 -10.57 -6.30 9.28
C ARG A 234 -12.00 -5.98 9.66
N SER A 235 -12.22 -4.97 10.50
CA SER A 235 -13.57 -4.52 10.87
C SER A 235 -14.21 -3.53 9.91
N GLY A 236 -13.50 -3.11 8.86
CA GLY A 236 -13.94 -2.05 7.95
C GLY A 236 -13.96 -0.67 8.60
N TYR A 237 -13.05 -0.40 9.53
CA TYR A 237 -13.02 0.84 10.30
C TYR A 237 -12.79 2.06 9.43
N TYR A 238 -11.85 2.00 8.51
CA TYR A 238 -11.43 3.15 7.70
C TYR A 238 -12.51 3.57 6.72
N ILE A 239 -13.06 2.63 5.95
CA ILE A 239 -14.14 2.95 5.00
C ILE A 239 -15.41 3.44 5.72
N LYS A 240 -15.76 2.85 6.87
CA LYS A 240 -16.91 3.31 7.66
C LYS A 240 -16.73 4.74 8.14
N ASN A 241 -15.52 5.11 8.57
CA ASN A 241 -15.22 6.47 8.99
C ASN A 241 -15.25 7.46 7.83
N ALA A 242 -14.65 7.09 6.68
CA ALA A 242 -14.68 7.93 5.49
C ALA A 242 -16.12 8.18 4.99
N ILE A 243 -16.97 7.14 4.96
CA ILE A 243 -18.38 7.30 4.60
C ILE A 243 -19.11 8.22 5.57
N ARG A 244 -18.90 8.08 6.88
CA ARG A 244 -19.54 8.96 7.89
C ARG A 244 -19.20 10.43 7.68
N GLN A 245 -17.98 10.76 7.24
CA GLN A 245 -17.59 12.15 6.92
C GLN A 245 -18.38 12.74 5.75
N LEU A 246 -18.91 11.91 4.85
CA LEU A 246 -19.63 12.36 3.66
C LEU A 246 -21.15 12.46 3.87
N ILE A 247 -21.71 11.67 4.78
CA ILE A 247 -23.17 11.56 4.96
C ILE A 247 -23.72 12.36 6.15
N HIS A 248 -22.84 12.98 6.92
CA HIS A 248 -23.15 13.88 8.04
C HIS A 248 -22.70 15.30 7.74
#